data_f98ed724624cc1659fc3762112aa6eb8
#
_entry.id   f98ed724624cc1659fc3762112aa6eb8
#
_cell.length_a   1.000
_cell.length_b   1.000
_cell.length_c   1.000
_cell.angle_alpha   90.00
_cell.angle_beta   90.00
_cell.angle_gamma   90.00
#
_symmetry.space_group_name_H-M   'P 1'
#
loop_
_entity.id
_entity.type
_entity.pdbx_description
1 polymer ?
#
loop_
_entity_poly.entity_id
_entity_poly.type
_entity_poly.pdbx_seq_one_letter_code
_entity_poly.pdbx_strand_id
1 'polypeptide(L)'
;WSHFDIQFKDFNSATSYSGPAAIRLLRASCGQPSHKNLYQPAANQCYLFDNLAKLGFTQHLMMGHNGQFGNFLKEVREQGGMQAPLMDQKGLPVTLLGFDGSPVYDDTAVLQRWLDTVGKEEGTRSATFYNTLPLHDGNHYPGVSKTADYKARAQKFFDELNAFFNELEKSGRKVMVVVVPEHGGALKGDRMQVSGLRDIPSPSITNVPAGIKFFGMKAPHQGAPVEITQPSSYLAISELVARAVDGKLFVEDSVNWDQLTSGLPQTAEVSENANAVVIQYQNKPYVRLNA
;
A
#
# COMPACT_ATOMS: atom_id res chain seq x y z
N TRP A 1 10.77 9.84 2.01
CA TRP A 1 10.55 9.48 0.59
C TRP A 1 11.79 9.67 -0.28
N SER A 2 12.75 10.48 0.15
CA SER A 2 14.01 10.70 -0.58
C SER A 2 14.89 9.42 -0.72
N HIS A 3 14.62 8.39 0.07
CA HIS A 3 15.32 7.10 0.01
C HIS A 3 14.75 6.13 -1.03
N PHE A 4 13.65 6.48 -1.68
CA PHE A 4 13.05 5.65 -2.71
C PHE A 4 13.73 5.84 -4.07
N ASP A 5 13.63 4.84 -4.92
CA ASP A 5 14.14 4.89 -6.30
C ASP A 5 13.13 5.53 -7.24
N ILE A 6 11.85 5.28 -7.01
CA ILE A 6 10.73 5.87 -7.75
C ILE A 6 9.76 6.48 -6.76
N GLN A 7 9.32 7.70 -7.02
CA GLN A 7 8.34 8.40 -6.20
C GLN A 7 7.19 8.92 -7.07
N PHE A 8 5.96 8.58 -6.66
CA PHE A 8 4.75 9.13 -7.27
C PHE A 8 4.39 10.43 -6.58
N LYS A 9 4.24 11.50 -7.35
CA LYS A 9 3.89 12.84 -6.85
C LYS A 9 2.38 13.12 -6.91
N ASP A 10 1.66 12.39 -7.72
CA ASP A 10 0.21 12.56 -7.92
C ASP A 10 -0.47 11.19 -7.96
N PHE A 11 -0.48 10.52 -6.81
CA PHE A 11 -1.06 9.18 -6.67
C PHE A 11 -2.41 9.27 -5.98
N ASN A 12 -3.43 8.70 -6.62
CA ASN A 12 -4.80 8.67 -6.10
C ASN A 12 -5.13 7.28 -5.53
N SER A 13 -5.38 7.20 -4.22
CA SER A 13 -5.87 5.99 -3.58
C SER A 13 -7.31 5.64 -3.96
N ALA A 14 -8.03 6.60 -4.55
CA ALA A 14 -9.39 6.48 -5.07
C ALA A 14 -10.49 6.23 -4.02
N THR A 15 -10.13 6.18 -2.75
CA THR A 15 -11.06 5.99 -1.64
C THR A 15 -10.44 6.51 -0.35
N SER A 16 -11.25 6.73 0.67
CA SER A 16 -10.79 7.12 2.01
C SER A 16 -10.93 6.01 3.06
N TYR A 17 -11.17 4.77 2.64
CA TYR A 17 -11.33 3.62 3.54
C TYR A 17 -10.41 2.47 3.17
N SER A 18 -9.95 1.73 4.18
CA SER A 18 -8.96 0.66 4.06
C SER A 18 -9.41 -0.52 3.20
N GLY A 19 -10.62 -1.00 3.40
CA GLY A 19 -11.16 -2.12 2.63
C GLY A 19 -11.16 -1.87 1.13
N PRO A 20 -11.86 -0.82 0.66
CA PRO A 20 -11.86 -0.46 -0.75
C PRO A 20 -10.47 -0.19 -1.32
N ALA A 21 -9.56 0.46 -0.57
CA ALA A 21 -8.20 0.72 -1.02
C ALA A 21 -7.42 -0.59 -1.23
N ALA A 22 -7.51 -1.52 -0.30
CA ALA A 22 -6.86 -2.82 -0.42
C ALA A 22 -7.39 -3.63 -1.60
N ILE A 23 -8.71 -3.65 -1.79
CA ILE A 23 -9.33 -4.33 -2.94
C ILE A 23 -8.82 -3.73 -4.25
N ARG A 24 -8.74 -2.40 -4.34
CA ARG A 24 -8.24 -1.71 -5.54
C ARG A 24 -6.79 -2.05 -5.84
N LEU A 25 -5.93 -2.12 -4.82
CA LEU A 25 -4.56 -2.56 -4.98
C LEU A 25 -4.49 -4.02 -5.46
N LEU A 26 -5.25 -4.90 -4.85
CA LEU A 26 -5.24 -6.33 -5.18
C LEU A 26 -5.86 -6.64 -6.54
N ARG A 27 -6.68 -5.74 -7.09
CA ARG A 27 -7.24 -5.81 -8.45
C ARG A 27 -6.57 -4.81 -9.40
N ALA A 28 -5.37 -4.37 -9.10
CA ALA A 28 -4.72 -3.24 -9.76
C ALA A 28 -4.55 -3.40 -11.28
N SER A 29 -4.52 -4.63 -11.78
CA SER A 29 -4.29 -4.90 -13.20
C SER A 29 -5.46 -4.50 -14.11
N CYS A 30 -6.62 -4.18 -13.56
CA CYS A 30 -7.83 -3.84 -14.33
C CYS A 30 -8.31 -2.38 -14.20
N GLY A 31 -7.51 -1.52 -13.56
CA GLY A 31 -7.84 -0.10 -13.41
C GLY A 31 -8.75 0.20 -12.23
N GLN A 32 -9.55 1.27 -12.34
CA GLN A 32 -10.37 1.81 -11.26
C GLN A 32 -11.86 1.55 -11.50
N PRO A 33 -12.43 0.46 -10.98
CA PRO A 33 -13.86 0.22 -11.07
C PRO A 33 -14.65 1.16 -10.15
N SER A 34 -15.96 1.24 -10.35
CA SER A 34 -16.84 1.92 -9.42
C SER A 34 -16.83 1.24 -8.05
N HIS A 35 -17.16 1.97 -6.99
CA HIS A 35 -17.16 1.43 -5.62
C HIS A 35 -18.01 0.16 -5.51
N LYS A 36 -19.20 0.18 -6.07
CA LYS A 36 -20.14 -0.95 -6.01
C LYS A 36 -19.57 -2.20 -6.71
N ASN A 37 -18.77 -2.03 -7.76
CA ASN A 37 -18.18 -3.15 -8.49
C ASN A 37 -17.03 -3.82 -7.75
N LEU A 38 -16.48 -3.19 -6.71
CA LEU A 38 -15.46 -3.80 -5.86
C LEU A 38 -15.97 -5.03 -5.10
N TYR A 39 -17.29 -5.10 -4.88
CA TYR A 39 -17.92 -6.19 -4.14
C TYR A 39 -18.55 -7.23 -5.06
N GLN A 40 -18.23 -7.16 -6.35
CA GLN A 40 -18.58 -8.15 -7.37
C GLN A 40 -17.30 -8.86 -7.82
N PRO A 41 -17.39 -10.14 -8.25
CA PRO A 41 -16.23 -10.82 -8.82
C PRO A 41 -15.66 -10.06 -10.01
N ALA A 42 -14.33 -9.99 -10.10
CA ALA A 42 -13.63 -9.44 -11.25
C ALA A 42 -13.16 -10.57 -12.18
N ALA A 43 -12.77 -10.22 -13.41
CA ALA A 43 -12.11 -11.16 -14.30
C ALA A 43 -10.79 -11.65 -13.69
N ASN A 44 -10.42 -12.89 -13.96
CA ASN A 44 -9.25 -13.54 -13.33
C ASN A 44 -7.95 -12.75 -13.49
N GLN A 45 -7.74 -12.13 -14.64
CA GLN A 45 -6.53 -11.33 -14.92
C GLN A 45 -6.44 -10.04 -14.10
N CYS A 46 -7.46 -9.67 -13.35
CA CYS A 46 -7.46 -8.47 -12.53
C CYS A 46 -6.71 -8.66 -11.20
N TYR A 47 -6.61 -9.89 -10.71
CA TYR A 47 -6.05 -10.20 -9.40
C TYR A 47 -4.52 -10.26 -9.47
N LEU A 48 -3.87 -9.24 -8.89
CA LEU A 48 -2.42 -9.06 -8.96
C LEU A 48 -1.65 -10.28 -8.41
N PHE A 49 -2.04 -10.78 -7.24
CA PHE A 49 -1.32 -11.88 -6.59
C PHE A 49 -1.58 -13.23 -7.27
N ASP A 50 -2.74 -13.43 -7.86
CA ASP A 50 -2.98 -14.60 -8.72
C ASP A 50 -2.09 -14.56 -9.96
N ASN A 51 -1.92 -13.40 -10.56
CA ASN A 51 -1.02 -13.23 -11.70
C ASN A 51 0.42 -13.55 -11.32
N LEU A 52 0.86 -13.09 -10.15
CA LEU A 52 2.19 -13.41 -9.64
C LEU A 52 2.35 -14.89 -9.33
N ALA A 53 1.33 -15.54 -8.77
CA ALA A 53 1.36 -16.98 -8.50
C ALA A 53 1.50 -17.79 -9.79
N LYS A 54 0.83 -17.40 -10.86
CA LYS A 54 0.97 -18.02 -12.19
C LYS A 54 2.38 -17.88 -12.79
N LEU A 55 3.12 -16.88 -12.35
CA LEU A 55 4.52 -16.65 -12.74
C LEU A 55 5.52 -17.33 -11.79
N GLY A 56 5.04 -18.15 -10.86
CA GLY A 56 5.88 -18.93 -9.96
C GLY A 56 6.20 -18.26 -8.62
N PHE A 57 5.53 -17.17 -8.27
CA PHE A 57 5.69 -16.53 -6.97
C PHE A 57 4.81 -17.21 -5.93
N THR A 58 5.39 -17.50 -4.76
CA THR A 58 4.62 -17.93 -3.59
C THR A 58 4.01 -16.72 -2.91
N GLN A 59 2.70 -16.76 -2.70
CA GLN A 59 1.99 -15.68 -2.02
C GLN A 59 2.18 -15.74 -0.52
N HIS A 60 2.33 -14.56 0.11
CA HIS A 60 2.33 -14.40 1.56
C HIS A 60 1.41 -13.24 1.94
N LEU A 61 0.71 -13.41 3.05
CA LEU A 61 -0.18 -12.40 3.62
C LEU A 61 0.24 -12.12 5.05
N MET A 62 0.55 -10.87 5.37
CA MET A 62 0.84 -10.46 6.74
C MET A 62 0.16 -9.14 7.07
N MET A 63 -0.15 -8.95 8.35
CA MET A 63 -0.84 -7.75 8.84
C MET A 63 -0.24 -7.30 10.15
N GLY A 64 -0.22 -6.00 10.37
CA GLY A 64 0.08 -5.37 11.65
C GLY A 64 -1.13 -5.32 12.59
N HIS A 65 -2.18 -6.07 12.29
CA HIS A 65 -3.42 -6.19 13.04
C HIS A 65 -4.07 -7.56 12.74
N ASN A 66 -5.16 -7.88 13.42
CA ASN A 66 -5.80 -9.20 13.28
C ASN A 66 -6.77 -9.32 12.08
N GLY A 67 -6.96 -8.24 11.32
CA GLY A 67 -7.87 -8.25 10.16
C GLY A 67 -9.36 -8.25 10.49
N GLN A 68 -9.73 -8.13 11.76
CA GLN A 68 -11.15 -8.13 12.19
C GLN A 68 -11.83 -6.78 11.93
N PHE A 69 -11.07 -5.72 11.95
CA PHE A 69 -11.51 -4.36 11.68
C PHE A 69 -12.20 -4.29 10.31
N GLY A 70 -13.46 -3.87 10.29
CA GLY A 70 -14.25 -3.74 9.06
C GLY A 70 -14.32 -5.00 8.20
N ASN A 71 -14.17 -6.19 8.76
CA ASN A 71 -14.06 -7.46 8.03
C ASN A 71 -12.89 -7.47 7.03
N PHE A 72 -11.81 -6.78 7.33
CA PHE A 72 -10.71 -6.53 6.40
C PHE A 72 -10.10 -7.82 5.83
N LEU A 73 -9.79 -8.79 6.68
CA LEU A 73 -9.23 -10.08 6.23
C LEU A 73 -10.18 -10.80 5.27
N LYS A 74 -11.47 -10.81 5.57
CA LYS A 74 -12.49 -11.40 4.71
C LYS A 74 -12.55 -10.72 3.35
N GLU A 75 -12.53 -9.37 3.32
CA GLU A 75 -12.53 -8.61 2.07
C GLU A 75 -11.28 -8.85 1.24
N VAL A 76 -10.11 -8.88 1.86
CA VAL A 76 -8.84 -9.18 1.18
C VAL A 76 -8.88 -10.57 0.53
N ARG A 77 -9.47 -11.55 1.18
CA ARG A 77 -9.62 -12.91 0.62
C ARG A 77 -10.69 -12.99 -0.45
N GLU A 78 -11.90 -12.58 -0.14
CA GLU A 78 -13.06 -12.75 -1.03
C GLU A 78 -13.01 -11.80 -2.22
N GLN A 79 -12.66 -10.54 -1.98
CA GLN A 79 -12.68 -9.51 -3.02
C GLN A 79 -11.29 -9.24 -3.61
N GLY A 80 -10.24 -9.41 -2.83
CA GLY A 80 -8.86 -9.21 -3.28
C GLY A 80 -8.20 -10.46 -3.86
N GLY A 81 -8.80 -11.62 -3.70
CA GLY A 81 -8.27 -12.89 -4.22
C GLY A 81 -7.05 -13.43 -3.48
N MET A 82 -6.74 -12.93 -2.28
CA MET A 82 -5.61 -13.44 -1.50
C MET A 82 -5.94 -14.80 -0.89
N GLN A 83 -5.25 -15.84 -1.35
CA GLN A 83 -5.44 -17.21 -0.87
C GLN A 83 -4.46 -17.64 0.22
N ALA A 84 -3.34 -16.92 0.36
CA ALA A 84 -2.33 -17.26 1.35
C ALA A 84 -2.89 -17.20 2.79
N PRO A 85 -2.49 -18.11 3.69
CA PRO A 85 -2.83 -17.98 5.09
C PRO A 85 -2.20 -16.71 5.68
N LEU A 86 -2.89 -16.11 6.64
CA LEU A 86 -2.34 -14.98 7.39
C LEU A 86 -1.11 -15.48 8.18
N MET A 87 0.01 -14.77 8.04
CA MET A 87 1.22 -15.07 8.81
C MET A 87 0.90 -15.08 10.31
N ASP A 88 1.40 -16.08 11.02
CA ASP A 88 1.15 -16.25 12.44
C ASP A 88 1.51 -14.98 13.25
N GLN A 89 0.56 -14.54 14.06
CA GLN A 89 0.69 -13.34 14.89
C GLN A 89 0.95 -13.66 16.36
N LYS A 90 1.10 -14.92 16.71
CA LYS A 90 1.35 -15.34 18.08
C LYS A 90 2.64 -14.74 18.63
N GLY A 91 2.53 -14.09 19.79
CA GLY A 91 3.68 -13.49 20.45
C GLY A 91 4.12 -12.13 19.92
N LEU A 92 3.42 -11.57 18.93
CA LEU A 92 3.73 -10.22 18.46
C LEU A 92 3.39 -9.17 19.54
N PRO A 93 4.31 -8.23 19.84
CA PRO A 93 4.01 -7.14 20.78
C PRO A 93 2.89 -6.25 20.27
N VAL A 94 2.01 -5.82 21.17
CA VAL A 94 0.96 -4.83 20.90
C VAL A 94 1.46 -3.46 21.32
N THR A 95 1.58 -2.52 20.37
CA THR A 95 2.07 -1.17 20.63
C THR A 95 0.97 -0.13 20.72
N LEU A 96 -0.14 -0.37 20.02
CA LEU A 96 -1.30 0.50 20.00
C LEU A 96 -2.56 -0.36 20.06
N LEU A 97 -3.67 0.27 20.43
CA LEU A 97 -5.01 -0.28 20.29
C LEU A 97 -5.79 0.58 19.30
N GLY A 98 -6.59 -0.04 18.46
CA GLY A 98 -7.50 0.65 17.58
C GLY A 98 -8.68 1.27 18.34
N PHE A 99 -9.51 2.01 17.64
CA PHE A 99 -10.71 2.64 18.21
C PHE A 99 -11.64 1.63 18.89
N ASP A 100 -11.75 0.43 18.33
CA ASP A 100 -12.56 -0.68 18.85
C ASP A 100 -11.84 -1.53 19.90
N GLY A 101 -10.63 -1.14 20.33
CA GLY A 101 -9.80 -1.89 21.27
C GLY A 101 -9.01 -3.04 20.65
N SER A 102 -9.08 -3.23 19.33
CA SER A 102 -8.33 -4.28 18.66
C SER A 102 -6.81 -4.00 18.67
N PRO A 103 -5.97 -5.05 18.70
CA PRO A 103 -4.52 -4.85 18.78
C PRO A 103 -3.94 -4.32 17.48
N VAL A 104 -2.99 -3.39 17.60
CA VAL A 104 -2.07 -2.98 16.55
C VAL A 104 -0.68 -3.46 16.95
N TYR A 105 -0.12 -4.36 16.16
CA TYR A 105 1.16 -4.99 16.46
C TYR A 105 2.34 -4.11 16.06
N ASP A 106 3.46 -4.33 16.73
CA ASP A 106 4.71 -3.65 16.44
C ASP A 106 5.23 -4.01 15.04
N ASP A 107 5.37 -3.02 14.16
CA ASP A 107 5.82 -3.24 12.79
C ASP A 107 7.23 -3.84 12.73
N THR A 108 8.13 -3.43 13.62
CA THR A 108 9.47 -4.03 13.69
C THR A 108 9.39 -5.53 13.93
N ALA A 109 8.53 -5.97 14.84
CA ALA A 109 8.36 -7.39 15.14
C ALA A 109 7.73 -8.16 13.98
N VAL A 110 6.73 -7.59 13.32
CA VAL A 110 6.10 -8.20 12.14
C VAL A 110 7.11 -8.35 11.01
N LEU A 111 7.83 -7.29 10.68
CA LEU A 111 8.83 -7.29 9.62
C LEU A 111 10.01 -8.20 9.95
N GLN A 112 10.41 -8.29 11.22
CA GLN A 112 11.44 -9.23 11.66
C GLN A 112 11.01 -10.68 11.47
N ARG A 113 9.75 -11.00 11.75
CA ARG A 113 9.21 -12.35 11.51
C ARG A 113 9.22 -12.68 10.03
N TRP A 114 8.91 -11.72 9.16
CA TRP A 114 9.05 -11.89 7.72
C TRP A 114 10.50 -12.17 7.32
N LEU A 115 11.46 -11.41 7.86
CA LEU A 115 12.88 -11.61 7.61
C LEU A 115 13.35 -13.02 8.05
N ASP A 116 12.84 -13.49 9.18
CA ASP A 116 13.22 -14.78 9.77
C ASP A 116 12.58 -15.98 9.08
N THR A 117 11.51 -15.77 8.33
CA THR A 117 10.77 -16.81 7.63
C THR A 117 10.91 -16.67 6.11
N VAL A 118 10.10 -15.85 5.49
CA VAL A 118 10.10 -15.63 4.02
C VAL A 118 11.45 -15.09 3.55
N GLY A 119 12.04 -14.17 4.30
CA GLY A 119 13.33 -13.55 3.97
C GLY A 119 14.50 -14.52 3.95
N LYS A 120 14.41 -15.68 4.58
CA LYS A 120 15.46 -16.71 4.60
C LYS A 120 15.23 -17.84 3.61
N GLU A 121 14.09 -17.90 2.94
CA GLU A 121 13.84 -18.91 1.91
C GLU A 121 14.74 -18.68 0.70
N GLU A 122 15.52 -19.69 0.33
CA GLU A 122 16.39 -19.65 -0.84
C GLU A 122 15.75 -20.39 -2.00
N GLY A 123 16.02 -19.91 -3.23
CA GLY A 123 15.54 -20.56 -4.46
C GLY A 123 14.05 -20.40 -4.71
N THR A 124 13.33 -19.65 -3.89
CA THR A 124 11.91 -19.35 -4.06
C THR A 124 11.70 -17.90 -4.46
N ARG A 125 10.70 -17.68 -5.30
CA ARG A 125 10.20 -16.34 -5.64
C ARG A 125 8.97 -16.08 -4.77
N SER A 126 8.95 -14.98 -4.04
CA SER A 126 7.86 -14.68 -3.11
C SER A 126 7.25 -13.31 -3.40
N ALA A 127 5.95 -13.22 -3.15
CA ALA A 127 5.19 -11.97 -3.22
C ALA A 127 4.41 -11.84 -1.92
N THR A 128 4.65 -10.76 -1.18
CA THR A 128 4.05 -10.51 0.11
C THR A 128 3.16 -9.27 0.07
N PHE A 129 1.93 -9.43 0.54
CA PHE A 129 1.05 -8.30 0.85
C PHE A 129 1.11 -8.05 2.35
N TYR A 130 1.49 -6.83 2.73
CA TYR A 130 1.53 -6.39 4.12
C TYR A 130 0.62 -5.18 4.31
N ASN A 131 -0.33 -5.30 5.24
CA ASN A 131 -1.17 -4.19 5.66
C ASN A 131 -0.93 -3.87 7.13
N THR A 132 -0.67 -2.61 7.44
CA THR A 132 -0.43 -2.15 8.80
C THR A 132 -1.19 -0.87 9.10
N LEU A 133 -1.47 -0.62 10.36
CA LEU A 133 -2.35 0.47 10.81
C LEU A 133 -1.73 1.40 11.88
N PRO A 134 -0.40 1.66 11.93
CA PRO A 134 0.16 2.49 12.99
C PRO A 134 -0.33 3.94 12.91
N LEU A 135 -0.76 4.38 11.73
CA LEU A 135 -1.20 5.76 11.46
C LEU A 135 -2.72 5.91 11.39
N HIS A 136 -3.47 4.85 11.69
CA HIS A 136 -4.94 4.89 11.63
C HIS A 136 -5.50 5.85 12.67
N ASP A 137 -6.58 6.56 12.29
CA ASP A 137 -7.28 7.45 13.18
C ASP A 137 -7.80 6.70 14.42
N GLY A 138 -7.75 7.35 15.59
CA GLY A 138 -8.27 6.79 16.84
C GLY A 138 -7.34 5.80 17.54
N ASN A 139 -6.20 5.43 16.97
CA ASN A 139 -5.22 4.60 17.64
C ASN A 139 -4.71 5.28 18.93
N HIS A 140 -4.60 4.49 20.00
CA HIS A 140 -4.14 4.96 21.29
C HIS A 140 -3.20 3.95 21.96
N TYR A 141 -2.38 4.42 22.89
CA TYR A 141 -1.53 3.54 23.67
C TYR A 141 -2.37 2.70 24.65
N PRO A 142 -1.98 1.43 24.93
CA PRO A 142 -2.69 0.63 25.92
C PRO A 142 -2.83 1.33 27.26
N GLY A 143 -4.03 1.35 27.82
CA GLY A 143 -4.34 2.01 29.09
C GLY A 143 -4.54 3.52 29.01
N VAL A 144 -4.45 4.12 27.81
CA VAL A 144 -4.63 5.54 27.58
C VAL A 144 -5.83 5.73 26.64
N SER A 145 -6.81 6.55 27.04
CA SER A 145 -8.01 6.78 26.22
C SER A 145 -7.83 7.83 25.13
N LYS A 146 -6.85 8.74 25.29
CA LYS A 146 -6.57 9.78 24.32
C LYS A 146 -5.87 9.20 23.10
N THR A 147 -6.24 9.65 21.90
CA THR A 147 -5.58 9.33 20.66
C THR A 147 -4.08 9.66 20.74
N ALA A 148 -3.23 8.73 20.34
CA ALA A 148 -1.79 8.92 20.28
C ALA A 148 -1.41 9.99 19.24
N ASP A 149 -0.33 10.73 19.51
CA ASP A 149 0.15 11.79 18.62
C ASP A 149 0.50 11.21 17.24
N TYR A 150 -0.12 11.73 16.20
CA TYR A 150 0.09 11.27 14.81
C TYR A 150 1.52 11.48 14.35
N LYS A 151 2.12 12.64 14.64
CA LYS A 151 3.48 12.94 14.20
C LYS A 151 4.50 11.99 14.81
N ALA A 152 4.35 11.67 16.10
CA ALA A 152 5.21 10.71 16.79
C ALA A 152 5.06 9.31 16.22
N ARG A 153 3.82 8.89 15.91
CA ARG A 153 3.56 7.58 15.29
C ARG A 153 4.14 7.50 13.87
N ALA A 154 4.00 8.56 13.09
CA ALA A 154 4.56 8.63 11.74
C ALA A 154 6.08 8.53 11.76
N GLN A 155 6.74 9.26 12.66
CA GLN A 155 8.20 9.21 12.82
C GLN A 155 8.66 7.80 13.19
N LYS A 156 8.01 7.19 14.16
CA LYS A 156 8.31 5.80 14.58
C LYS A 156 8.16 4.82 13.43
N PHE A 157 7.09 4.90 12.66
CA PHE A 157 6.84 4.03 11.52
C PHE A 157 7.93 4.17 10.45
N PHE A 158 8.30 5.38 10.09
CA PHE A 158 9.35 5.62 9.10
C PHE A 158 10.72 5.19 9.59
N ASP A 159 11.03 5.35 10.87
CA ASP A 159 12.27 4.85 11.47
C ASP A 159 12.34 3.32 11.42
N GLU A 160 11.23 2.65 11.72
CA GLU A 160 11.12 1.19 11.63
C GLU A 160 11.23 0.69 10.20
N LEU A 161 10.63 1.39 9.25
CA LEU A 161 10.72 1.07 7.83
C LEU A 161 12.16 1.22 7.32
N ASN A 162 12.85 2.29 7.72
CA ASN A 162 14.26 2.49 7.38
C ASN A 162 15.16 1.40 7.97
N ALA A 163 14.90 0.97 9.19
CA ALA A 163 15.63 -0.14 9.82
C ALA A 163 15.42 -1.44 9.04
N PHE A 164 14.19 -1.71 8.61
CA PHE A 164 13.87 -2.86 7.75
C PHE A 164 14.60 -2.78 6.40
N PHE A 165 14.64 -1.62 5.78
CA PHE A 165 15.38 -1.41 4.53
C PHE A 165 16.88 -1.69 4.69
N ASN A 166 17.47 -1.28 5.80
CA ASN A 166 18.87 -1.59 6.10
C ASN A 166 19.10 -3.10 6.21
N GLU A 167 18.18 -3.85 6.82
CA GLU A 167 18.27 -5.30 6.89
C GLU A 167 18.12 -5.96 5.51
N LEU A 168 17.24 -5.46 4.66
CA LEU A 168 17.12 -5.94 3.26
C LEU A 168 18.41 -5.68 2.47
N GLU A 169 19.00 -4.50 2.63
CA GLU A 169 20.27 -4.17 1.97
C GLU A 169 21.40 -5.13 2.38
N LYS A 170 21.52 -5.40 3.69
CA LYS A 170 22.51 -6.36 4.21
C LYS A 170 22.27 -7.78 3.75
N SER A 171 21.02 -8.16 3.50
CA SER A 171 20.69 -9.52 3.09
C SER A 171 21.21 -9.89 1.70
N GLY A 172 21.47 -8.89 0.85
CA GLY A 172 21.83 -9.11 -0.55
C GLY A 172 20.71 -9.67 -1.43
N ARG A 173 19.52 -9.85 -0.90
CA ARG A 173 18.38 -10.40 -1.65
C ARG A 173 17.85 -9.39 -2.64
N LYS A 174 17.34 -9.90 -3.74
CA LYS A 174 16.69 -9.11 -4.81
C LYS A 174 15.23 -8.90 -4.43
N VAL A 175 14.90 -7.68 -4.03
CA VAL A 175 13.55 -7.34 -3.52
C VAL A 175 13.08 -6.04 -4.12
N MET A 176 11.84 -6.02 -4.58
CA MET A 176 11.10 -4.80 -4.92
C MET A 176 10.13 -4.52 -3.79
N VAL A 177 10.28 -3.37 -3.15
CA VAL A 177 9.37 -2.92 -2.09
C VAL A 177 8.50 -1.77 -2.62
N VAL A 178 7.19 -1.93 -2.49
CA VAL A 178 6.20 -0.89 -2.81
C VAL A 178 5.62 -0.39 -1.50
N VAL A 179 5.72 0.91 -1.26
CA VAL A 179 5.10 1.56 -0.10
C VAL A 179 4.01 2.49 -0.61
N VAL A 180 2.77 2.16 -0.31
CA VAL A 180 1.62 2.94 -0.73
C VAL A 180 0.61 3.03 0.41
N PRO A 181 0.32 4.25 0.91
CA PRO A 181 -0.76 4.44 1.88
C PRO A 181 -2.13 4.11 1.26
N GLU A 182 -3.03 3.58 2.06
CA GLU A 182 -4.41 3.30 1.65
C GLU A 182 -5.21 4.59 1.42
N HIS A 183 -4.93 5.60 2.22
CA HIS A 183 -5.51 6.96 2.16
C HIS A 183 -4.71 7.87 3.09
N GLY A 184 -4.92 9.18 2.99
CA GLY A 184 -4.39 10.13 3.94
C GLY A 184 -5.22 10.16 5.23
N GLY A 185 -4.69 10.81 6.26
CA GLY A 185 -5.43 11.06 7.49
C GLY A 185 -6.39 12.25 7.33
N ALA A 186 -7.53 12.18 8.01
CA ALA A 186 -8.49 13.28 8.08
C ALA A 186 -8.15 14.29 9.20
N LEU A 187 -6.87 14.63 9.32
CA LEU A 187 -6.34 15.46 10.42
C LEU A 187 -6.82 16.92 10.34
N LYS A 188 -7.03 17.40 9.11
CA LYS A 188 -7.55 18.74 8.84
C LYS A 188 -8.79 18.62 7.98
N GLY A 189 -9.78 19.45 8.28
CA GLY A 189 -10.93 19.62 7.42
C GLY A 189 -10.54 20.28 6.08
N ASP A 190 -11.42 20.20 5.11
CA ASP A 190 -11.33 20.90 3.84
C ASP A 190 -12.66 21.61 3.53
N ARG A 191 -12.83 22.05 2.30
CA ARG A 191 -14.07 22.74 1.89
C ARG A 191 -15.29 21.81 1.82
N MET A 192 -15.09 20.50 1.88
CA MET A 192 -16.15 19.50 1.71
C MET A 192 -16.62 18.94 3.04
N GLN A 193 -15.72 18.84 4.03
CA GLN A 193 -16.03 18.21 5.31
C GLN A 193 -15.07 18.69 6.40
N VAL A 194 -15.53 18.59 7.65
CA VAL A 194 -14.73 19.00 8.82
C VAL A 194 -13.65 17.95 9.14
N SER A 195 -12.68 18.37 9.97
CA SER A 195 -11.63 17.50 10.49
C SER A 195 -12.22 16.23 11.14
N GLY A 196 -11.58 15.10 10.89
CA GLY A 196 -11.98 13.79 11.41
C GLY A 196 -13.02 13.07 10.55
N LEU A 197 -13.65 13.74 9.59
CA LEU A 197 -14.59 13.12 8.66
C LEU A 197 -13.89 12.75 7.35
N ARG A 198 -14.24 11.59 6.80
CA ARG A 198 -13.69 11.07 5.54
C ARG A 198 -14.73 10.37 4.67
N ASP A 199 -16.00 10.63 4.92
CA ASP A 199 -17.10 10.06 4.13
C ASP A 199 -17.07 10.54 2.66
N ILE A 200 -16.56 11.76 2.45
CA ILE A 200 -16.30 12.31 1.13
C ILE A 200 -14.82 12.04 0.79
N PRO A 201 -14.51 11.28 -0.27
CA PRO A 201 -13.12 10.97 -0.63
C PRO A 201 -12.47 12.15 -1.35
N SER A 202 -12.25 13.24 -0.61
CA SER A 202 -11.65 14.46 -1.13
C SER A 202 -10.16 14.30 -1.40
N PRO A 203 -9.56 15.11 -2.32
CA PRO A 203 -8.14 15.01 -2.65
C PRO A 203 -7.20 15.16 -1.47
N SER A 204 -7.58 15.90 -0.43
CA SER A 204 -6.79 16.02 0.81
C SER A 204 -6.58 14.68 1.52
N ILE A 205 -7.43 13.70 1.26
CA ILE A 205 -7.37 12.35 1.85
C ILE A 205 -6.88 11.32 0.83
N THR A 206 -7.30 11.43 -0.44
CA THR A 206 -7.04 10.41 -1.45
C THR A 206 -5.76 10.62 -2.25
N ASN A 207 -5.23 11.84 -2.30
CA ASN A 207 -3.93 12.08 -2.91
C ASN A 207 -2.84 11.75 -1.88
N VAL A 208 -2.13 10.65 -2.11
CA VAL A 208 -1.15 10.11 -1.17
C VAL A 208 0.21 9.97 -1.83
N PRO A 209 1.31 10.06 -1.07
CA PRO A 209 2.62 9.72 -1.60
C PRO A 209 2.72 8.20 -1.78
N ALA A 210 3.44 7.77 -2.81
CA ALA A 210 3.76 6.36 -3.01
C ALA A 210 5.20 6.24 -3.51
N GLY A 211 5.87 5.17 -3.17
CA GLY A 211 7.26 4.98 -3.55
C GLY A 211 7.62 3.52 -3.77
N ILE A 212 8.66 3.31 -4.57
CA ILE A 212 9.20 1.99 -4.86
C ILE A 212 10.69 2.03 -4.62
N LYS A 213 11.20 0.99 -3.95
CA LYS A 213 12.62 0.79 -3.72
C LYS A 213 13.03 -0.62 -4.11
N PHE A 214 14.16 -0.72 -4.81
CA PHE A 214 14.75 -2.00 -5.21
C PHE A 214 15.99 -2.30 -4.36
N PHE A 215 16.13 -3.55 -3.96
CA PHE A 215 17.28 -4.06 -3.19
C PHE A 215 17.96 -5.17 -3.98
N GLY A 216 19.26 -5.33 -3.77
CA GLY A 216 20.02 -6.42 -4.39
C GLY A 216 20.31 -6.23 -5.88
N MET A 217 20.18 -5.03 -6.40
CA MET A 217 20.53 -4.72 -7.80
C MET A 217 22.04 -4.67 -7.98
N LYS A 218 22.52 -5.16 -9.13
CA LYS A 218 23.92 -5.00 -9.55
C LYS A 218 24.24 -3.53 -9.83
N ALA A 219 23.31 -2.80 -10.44
CA ALA A 219 23.43 -1.37 -10.74
C ALA A 219 22.32 -0.59 -10.03
N PRO A 220 22.44 -0.35 -8.71
CA PRO A 220 21.39 0.35 -7.96
C PRO A 220 21.20 1.79 -8.43
N HIS A 221 20.00 2.31 -8.24
CA HIS A 221 19.69 3.70 -8.53
C HIS A 221 20.53 4.63 -7.66
N GLN A 222 21.01 5.72 -8.26
CA GLN A 222 21.79 6.73 -7.56
C GLN A 222 21.14 8.10 -7.70
N GLY A 223 21.29 8.90 -6.64
CA GLY A 223 20.74 10.25 -6.59
C GLY A 223 19.28 10.30 -6.17
N ALA A 224 18.63 11.42 -6.50
CA ALA A 224 17.24 11.66 -6.16
C ALA A 224 16.31 10.66 -6.87
N PRO A 225 15.15 10.31 -6.26
CA PRO A 225 14.19 9.41 -6.88
C PRO A 225 13.74 9.89 -8.27
N VAL A 226 13.45 8.94 -9.15
CA VAL A 226 12.70 9.24 -10.37
C VAL A 226 11.29 9.65 -9.97
N GLU A 227 10.87 10.84 -10.37
CA GLU A 227 9.56 11.38 -10.03
C GLU A 227 8.53 11.09 -11.12
N ILE A 228 7.42 10.46 -10.73
CA ILE A 228 6.25 10.27 -11.58
C ILE A 228 5.28 11.38 -11.25
N THR A 229 5.11 12.33 -12.15
CA THR A 229 4.31 13.55 -11.92
C THR A 229 2.91 13.49 -12.49
N GLN A 230 2.65 12.60 -13.45
CA GLN A 230 1.32 12.43 -14.01
C GLN A 230 0.36 11.76 -13.02
N PRO A 231 -0.96 12.02 -13.15
CA PRO A 231 -1.97 11.35 -12.33
C PRO A 231 -1.87 9.83 -12.44
N SER A 232 -1.70 9.17 -11.31
CA SER A 232 -1.42 7.74 -11.22
C SER A 232 -2.30 7.06 -10.17
N SER A 233 -2.42 5.75 -10.31
CA SER A 233 -3.15 4.90 -9.38
C SER A 233 -2.43 3.55 -9.23
N TYR A 234 -3.06 2.60 -8.53
CA TYR A 234 -2.55 1.23 -8.39
C TYR A 234 -2.26 0.56 -9.73
N LEU A 235 -2.93 0.97 -10.81
CA LEU A 235 -2.66 0.47 -12.17
C LEU A 235 -1.20 0.70 -12.57
N ALA A 236 -0.63 1.86 -12.26
CA ALA A 236 0.78 2.16 -12.53
C ALA A 236 1.71 1.28 -11.69
N ILE A 237 1.35 0.98 -10.45
CA ILE A 237 2.11 0.05 -9.59
C ILE A 237 2.09 -1.36 -10.21
N SER A 238 0.93 -1.85 -10.62
CA SER A 238 0.80 -3.15 -11.28
C SER A 238 1.67 -3.23 -12.54
N GLU A 239 1.71 -2.18 -13.34
CA GLU A 239 2.56 -2.12 -14.53
C GLU A 239 4.05 -2.16 -14.18
N LEU A 240 4.49 -1.45 -13.16
CA LEU A 240 5.88 -1.50 -12.71
C LEU A 240 6.26 -2.88 -12.17
N VAL A 241 5.37 -3.53 -11.43
CA VAL A 241 5.57 -4.92 -11.00
C VAL A 241 5.74 -5.83 -12.21
N ALA A 242 4.88 -5.69 -13.22
CA ALA A 242 4.98 -6.48 -14.46
C ALA A 242 6.32 -6.27 -15.19
N ARG A 243 6.84 -5.04 -15.21
CA ARG A 243 8.14 -4.71 -15.83
C ARG A 243 9.32 -5.27 -15.06
N ALA A 244 9.17 -5.52 -13.75
CA ALA A 244 10.25 -6.00 -12.87
C ALA A 244 10.19 -7.52 -12.62
N VAL A 245 9.10 -8.18 -12.97
CA VAL A 245 8.79 -9.54 -12.53
C VAL A 245 9.76 -10.60 -13.06
N ASP A 246 10.38 -10.39 -14.22
CA ASP A 246 11.38 -11.32 -14.79
C ASP A 246 12.74 -11.25 -14.09
N GLY A 247 12.95 -10.27 -13.22
CA GLY A 247 14.17 -10.10 -12.44
C GLY A 247 15.37 -9.55 -13.20
N LYS A 248 15.25 -9.27 -14.50
CA LYS A 248 16.36 -8.80 -15.33
C LYS A 248 16.99 -7.52 -14.83
N LEU A 249 16.17 -6.57 -14.37
CA LEU A 249 16.68 -5.28 -13.88
C LEU A 249 17.65 -5.44 -12.69
N PHE A 250 17.55 -6.53 -11.91
CA PHE A 250 18.44 -6.78 -10.78
C PHE A 250 19.85 -7.22 -11.17
N VAL A 251 19.99 -7.83 -12.35
CA VAL A 251 21.26 -8.43 -12.77
C VAL A 251 21.96 -7.65 -13.91
N GLU A 252 21.31 -6.68 -14.49
CA GLU A 252 21.87 -5.86 -15.57
C GLU A 252 23.01 -4.96 -15.05
N ASP A 253 24.01 -4.73 -15.89
CA ASP A 253 25.16 -3.87 -15.59
C ASP A 253 24.76 -2.39 -15.48
N SER A 254 23.70 -1.99 -16.15
CA SER A 254 23.11 -0.67 -16.10
C SER A 254 21.60 -0.75 -16.28
N VAL A 255 20.87 0.18 -15.67
CA VAL A 255 19.41 0.26 -15.77
C VAL A 255 19.04 1.63 -16.32
N ASN A 256 18.23 1.64 -17.37
CA ASN A 256 17.64 2.86 -17.90
C ASN A 256 16.35 3.16 -17.13
N TRP A 257 16.45 4.00 -16.11
CA TRP A 257 15.33 4.34 -15.23
C TRP A 257 14.21 5.09 -15.94
N ASP A 258 14.57 5.94 -16.94
CA ASP A 258 13.57 6.65 -17.73
C ASP A 258 12.74 5.68 -18.58
N GLN A 259 13.39 4.69 -19.16
CA GLN A 259 12.69 3.64 -19.93
C GLN A 259 11.81 2.77 -19.00
N LEU A 260 12.31 2.39 -17.82
CA LEU A 260 11.56 1.61 -16.85
C LEU A 260 10.26 2.30 -16.43
N THR A 261 10.28 3.61 -16.33
CA THR A 261 9.15 4.42 -15.84
C THR A 261 8.37 5.13 -16.96
N SER A 262 8.79 4.99 -18.22
CA SER A 262 8.11 5.64 -19.33
C SER A 262 6.78 4.97 -19.66
N GLY A 263 5.80 5.78 -20.10
CA GLY A 263 4.52 5.28 -20.59
C GLY A 263 3.69 4.54 -19.55
N LEU A 264 3.89 4.85 -18.26
CA LEU A 264 3.05 4.28 -17.20
C LEU A 264 1.59 4.72 -17.38
N PRO A 265 0.62 3.84 -17.09
CA PRO A 265 -0.78 4.20 -17.19
C PRO A 265 -1.12 5.43 -16.36
N GLN A 266 -1.79 6.40 -16.97
CA GLN A 266 -2.38 7.51 -16.27
C GLN A 266 -3.82 7.17 -15.90
N THR A 267 -4.27 7.64 -14.75
CA THR A 267 -5.64 7.40 -14.28
C THR A 267 -6.29 8.72 -13.95
N ALA A 268 -7.52 8.93 -14.43
CA ALA A 268 -8.31 10.10 -14.07
C ALA A 268 -8.47 10.18 -12.55
N GLU A 269 -8.41 11.40 -12.00
CA GLU A 269 -8.51 11.65 -10.56
C GLU A 269 -9.97 11.56 -10.10
N VAL A 270 -10.46 10.32 -10.03
CA VAL A 270 -11.79 9.98 -9.53
C VAL A 270 -11.64 9.17 -8.27
N SER A 271 -12.32 9.58 -7.20
CA SER A 271 -12.33 8.88 -5.92
C SER A 271 -13.76 8.59 -5.53
N GLU A 272 -14.01 7.41 -4.97
CA GLU A 272 -15.36 6.95 -4.70
C GLU A 272 -15.44 6.16 -3.40
N ASN A 273 -16.38 6.56 -2.55
CA ASN A 273 -16.86 5.78 -1.41
C ASN A 273 -18.31 5.33 -1.68
N ALA A 274 -18.90 4.63 -0.72
CA ALA A 274 -20.28 4.14 -0.86
C ALA A 274 -21.29 5.26 -1.20
N ASN A 275 -21.12 6.44 -0.61
CA ASN A 275 -22.12 7.53 -0.65
C ASN A 275 -21.68 8.77 -1.42
N ALA A 276 -20.45 8.80 -1.94
CA ALA A 276 -19.94 9.99 -2.61
C ALA A 276 -18.92 9.65 -3.69
N VAL A 277 -18.94 10.42 -4.77
CA VAL A 277 -17.94 10.42 -5.83
C VAL A 277 -17.32 11.80 -5.91
N VAL A 278 -16.01 11.87 -5.95
CA VAL A 278 -15.25 13.11 -6.16
C VAL A 278 -14.45 12.99 -7.44
N ILE A 279 -14.62 13.96 -8.33
CA ILE A 279 -13.87 14.08 -9.58
C ILE A 279 -13.02 15.34 -9.48
N GLN A 280 -11.73 15.20 -9.67
CA GLN A 280 -10.85 16.36 -9.80
C GLN A 280 -10.69 16.72 -11.28
N TYR A 281 -11.09 17.92 -11.63
CA TYR A 281 -11.01 18.42 -12.99
C TYR A 281 -10.47 19.86 -12.97
N GLN A 282 -9.41 20.11 -13.75
CA GLN A 282 -8.72 21.42 -13.80
C GLN A 282 -8.38 21.97 -12.41
N ASN A 283 -7.83 21.11 -11.53
CA ASN A 283 -7.46 21.42 -10.14
C ASN A 283 -8.63 21.82 -9.22
N LYS A 284 -9.87 21.50 -9.60
CA LYS A 284 -11.06 21.72 -8.80
C LYS A 284 -11.77 20.41 -8.51
N PRO A 285 -12.13 20.13 -7.25
CA PRO A 285 -12.91 18.96 -6.91
C PRO A 285 -14.41 19.22 -7.15
N TYR A 286 -15.07 18.24 -7.74
CA TYR A 286 -16.52 18.20 -7.93
C TYR A 286 -17.07 16.98 -7.20
N VAL A 287 -18.10 17.17 -6.40
CA VAL A 287 -18.68 16.12 -5.55
C VAL A 287 -20.07 15.78 -6.05
N ARG A 288 -20.34 14.48 -6.16
CA ARG A 288 -21.69 13.95 -6.31
C ARG A 288 -21.99 13.06 -5.11
N LEU A 289 -23.05 13.37 -4.39
CA LEU A 289 -23.56 12.51 -3.33
C LEU A 289 -24.53 11.50 -3.94
N ASN A 290 -24.38 10.24 -3.55
CA ASN A 290 -25.28 9.18 -3.96
C ASN A 290 -26.52 9.21 -3.05
N ALA A 291 -27.68 9.03 -3.64
CA ALA A 291 -28.94 8.99 -2.91
C ALA A 291 -29.11 7.67 -2.13
#